data_38a9a22130e31a6b1a0831e22e652e7e
#
_entry.id   38a9a22130e31a6b1a0831e22e652e7e
#
_cell.length_a   1.000
_cell.length_b   1.000
_cell.length_c   1.000
_cell.angle_alpha   90.00
_cell.angle_beta   90.00
_cell.angle_gamma   90.00
#
_symmetry.space_group_name_H-M   'P 1'
#
loop_
_entity.id
_entity.type
_entity.pdbx_description
1 polymer ?
#
loop_
_entity_poly.entity_id
_entity_poly.type
_entity_poly.pdbx_seq_one_letter_code
_entity_poly.pdbx_strand_id
1 'polypeptide(L)'
;MSSPECGTLSPVLDTLHTGVAIYDAASGAVIDANARMEEILGYSSDQLRELSVAEYTANTHPHTESEFHNRLSRAANGSPQQFVWRAKRADGELIWIQVFTSRQRPTADRRVHVEVRDITRHYDTHHRAELFWRVLRHNLRNEAAIIIGCAEQLMNGSESEPPKEVVSTILSRGEKLGNIATSVKQIEHAVTDSQTSVARVSAAGAVRDIANRIGAEHPDADIRVSERKRMWIDVNDAFEYALAHAVENAIVHSNDEAPAVEITVGPSPNTGRAEIRIEDTNPPIPPEEIAALFSPTVTTSTSHGSGIGLFVMKWCVESLGGEVLFESRNSGGNAVCLLLPPKQLPDSMTTD
;
A
#
# COMPACT_ATOMS: atom_id res chain seq x y z
N MET A 1 8.77 -0.76 51.83
CA MET A 1 9.21 -0.74 50.45
C MET A 1 8.42 -1.84 49.74
N SER A 2 7.33 -1.47 49.10
CA SER A 2 6.50 -2.42 48.35
C SER A 2 7.30 -2.89 47.12
N SER A 3 7.49 -4.18 46.99
CA SER A 3 8.06 -4.78 45.76
C SER A 3 7.20 -4.32 44.58
N PRO A 4 7.78 -3.91 43.45
CA PRO A 4 6.99 -3.61 42.27
C PRO A 4 6.21 -4.88 41.88
N GLU A 5 4.92 -4.75 41.66
CA GLU A 5 4.08 -5.80 41.14
C GLU A 5 4.71 -6.37 39.88
N CYS A 6 4.96 -7.69 39.89
CA CYS A 6 5.71 -8.38 38.86
C CYS A 6 4.90 -8.36 37.55
N GLY A 7 5.05 -7.31 36.75
CA GLY A 7 4.35 -7.22 35.46
C GLY A 7 4.13 -5.82 34.88
N THR A 8 4.35 -4.76 35.67
CA THR A 8 4.20 -3.37 35.20
C THR A 8 5.53 -2.78 34.76
N LEU A 9 5.47 -1.94 33.72
CA LEU A 9 6.62 -1.17 33.24
C LEU A 9 7.00 -0.10 34.29
N SER A 10 8.29 0.14 34.41
CA SER A 10 8.75 1.23 35.27
C SER A 10 8.35 2.58 34.67
N PRO A 11 7.83 3.54 35.44
CA PRO A 11 7.51 4.90 34.98
C PRO A 11 8.69 5.62 34.30
N VAL A 12 9.92 5.20 34.57
CA VAL A 12 11.11 5.71 33.86
C VAL A 12 11.05 5.47 32.37
N LEU A 13 10.35 4.41 31.92
CA LEU A 13 10.22 4.09 30.50
C LEU A 13 9.29 5.04 29.73
N ASP A 14 8.48 5.84 30.43
CA ASP A 14 7.65 6.90 29.82
C ASP A 14 8.49 8.09 29.32
N THR A 15 9.71 8.23 29.82
CA THR A 15 10.63 9.28 29.36
C THR A 15 11.36 8.92 28.08
N LEU A 16 11.21 7.69 27.59
CA LEU A 16 11.86 7.23 26.36
C LEU A 16 11.11 7.69 25.11
N HIS A 17 11.86 8.01 24.06
CA HIS A 17 11.29 8.28 22.73
C HIS A 17 10.92 7.00 21.95
N THR A 18 10.95 5.84 22.62
CA THR A 18 10.66 4.53 22.06
C THR A 18 9.43 3.96 22.75
N GLY A 19 8.46 3.48 21.97
CA GLY A 19 7.32 2.72 22.49
C GLY A 19 7.82 1.41 23.10
N VAL A 20 7.38 1.08 24.30
CA VAL A 20 7.76 -0.13 25.02
C VAL A 20 6.52 -0.85 25.47
N ALA A 21 6.45 -2.16 25.24
CA ALA A 21 5.37 -3.01 25.75
C ALA A 21 5.89 -4.36 26.22
N ILE A 22 5.15 -4.97 27.11
CA ILE A 22 5.35 -6.37 27.55
C ILE A 22 4.21 -7.20 26.97
N TYR A 23 4.57 -8.29 26.28
CA TYR A 23 3.64 -9.23 25.70
C TYR A 23 3.71 -10.59 26.41
N ASP A 24 2.58 -11.24 26.52
CA ASP A 24 2.53 -12.67 26.76
C ASP A 24 2.75 -13.41 25.43
N ALA A 25 3.83 -14.15 25.30
CA ALA A 25 4.16 -14.84 24.06
C ALA A 25 3.26 -16.04 23.75
N ALA A 26 2.43 -16.51 24.70
CA ALA A 26 1.50 -17.61 24.49
C ALA A 26 0.19 -17.11 23.88
N SER A 27 -0.37 -16.03 24.43
CA SER A 27 -1.63 -15.44 23.96
C SER A 27 -1.43 -14.31 22.92
N GLY A 28 -0.24 -13.68 22.90
CA GLY A 28 0.03 -12.48 22.12
C GLY A 28 -0.59 -11.21 22.73
N ALA A 29 -1.19 -11.31 23.90
CA ALA A 29 -1.80 -10.18 24.59
C ALA A 29 -0.76 -9.20 25.13
N VAL A 30 -1.06 -7.91 25.08
CA VAL A 30 -0.30 -6.87 25.75
C VAL A 30 -0.57 -6.94 27.25
N ILE A 31 0.48 -7.04 28.06
CA ILE A 31 0.40 -7.00 29.51
C ILE A 31 0.48 -5.57 30.00
N ASP A 32 1.40 -4.79 29.43
CA ASP A 32 1.61 -3.39 29.78
C ASP A 32 2.30 -2.62 28.64
N ALA A 33 2.07 -1.31 28.57
CA ALA A 33 2.65 -0.43 27.56
C ALA A 33 2.97 0.94 28.16
N ASN A 34 4.05 1.59 27.68
CA ASN A 34 4.41 2.94 28.09
C ASN A 34 3.64 4.01 27.31
N ALA A 35 3.64 5.23 27.80
CA ALA A 35 2.97 6.37 27.16
C ALA A 35 3.39 6.57 25.69
N ARG A 36 4.64 6.29 25.35
CA ARG A 36 5.11 6.42 23.97
C ARG A 36 4.50 5.39 23.03
N MET A 37 4.22 4.16 23.51
CA MET A 37 3.49 3.15 22.73
C MET A 37 2.07 3.60 22.43
N GLU A 38 1.39 4.21 23.43
CA GLU A 38 0.05 4.80 23.27
C GLU A 38 0.05 5.89 22.18
N GLU A 39 1.04 6.81 22.22
CA GLU A 39 1.17 7.85 21.18
C GLU A 39 1.41 7.28 19.78
N ILE A 40 2.26 6.24 19.66
CA ILE A 40 2.58 5.63 18.36
C ILE A 40 1.35 4.93 17.76
N LEU A 41 0.61 4.18 18.56
CA LEU A 41 -0.52 3.36 18.08
C LEU A 41 -1.88 4.09 18.18
N GLY A 42 -1.99 5.15 19.00
CA GLY A 42 -3.22 5.89 19.21
C GLY A 42 -4.24 5.18 20.11
N TYR A 43 -3.85 4.11 20.82
CA TYR A 43 -4.65 3.39 21.79
C TYR A 43 -4.07 3.61 23.18
N SER A 44 -4.92 3.69 24.21
CA SER A 44 -4.43 3.67 25.59
C SER A 44 -3.90 2.27 25.98
N SER A 45 -3.05 2.21 27.01
CA SER A 45 -2.53 0.94 27.54
C SER A 45 -3.66 -0.02 27.93
N ASP A 46 -4.75 0.49 28.51
CA ASP A 46 -5.93 -0.31 28.88
C ASP A 46 -6.62 -0.90 27.63
N GLN A 47 -6.78 -0.10 26.58
CA GLN A 47 -7.30 -0.59 25.31
C GLN A 47 -6.39 -1.65 24.68
N LEU A 48 -5.06 -1.41 24.68
CA LEU A 48 -4.09 -2.36 24.11
C LEU A 48 -4.12 -3.74 24.81
N ARG A 49 -4.46 -3.79 26.11
CA ARG A 49 -4.62 -5.05 26.83
C ARG A 49 -5.83 -5.87 26.39
N GLU A 50 -6.86 -5.21 25.86
CA GLU A 50 -8.10 -5.84 25.42
C GLU A 50 -8.08 -6.23 23.93
N LEU A 51 -7.22 -5.56 23.13
CA LEU A 51 -7.12 -5.75 21.69
C LEU A 51 -6.27 -6.97 21.32
N SER A 52 -6.68 -7.68 20.27
CA SER A 52 -5.81 -8.63 19.59
C SER A 52 -4.80 -7.93 18.69
N VAL A 53 -3.69 -8.60 18.36
CA VAL A 53 -2.69 -8.08 17.43
C VAL A 53 -3.29 -7.78 16.06
N ALA A 54 -4.32 -8.52 15.61
CA ALA A 54 -5.01 -8.30 14.35
C ALA A 54 -5.64 -6.90 14.26
N GLU A 55 -6.02 -6.29 15.39
CA GLU A 55 -6.72 -5.02 15.41
C GLU A 55 -5.79 -3.82 15.20
N TYR A 56 -4.50 -3.93 15.58
CA TYR A 56 -3.49 -2.88 15.40
C TYR A 56 -2.34 -3.27 14.46
N THR A 57 -2.54 -4.27 13.60
CA THR A 57 -1.64 -4.58 12.47
C THR A 57 -2.35 -4.34 11.14
N ALA A 58 -1.60 -4.28 10.04
CA ALA A 58 -2.15 -4.16 8.70
C ALA A 58 -3.03 -5.36 8.32
N ASN A 59 -2.74 -6.51 8.91
CA ASN A 59 -3.42 -7.79 8.69
C ASN A 59 -3.37 -8.28 7.24
N THR A 60 -2.31 -7.88 6.54
CA THR A 60 -1.98 -8.31 5.18
C THR A 60 -0.61 -8.97 5.18
N HIS A 61 -0.41 -9.98 4.34
CA HIS A 61 0.88 -10.69 4.30
C HIS A 61 2.04 -9.75 3.91
N PRO A 62 3.19 -9.77 4.61
CA PRO A 62 3.56 -10.66 5.73
C PRO A 62 3.17 -10.14 7.13
N HIS A 63 2.46 -9.01 7.22
CA HIS A 63 2.15 -8.31 8.48
C HIS A 63 0.84 -8.82 9.09
N THR A 64 0.77 -10.13 9.37
CA THR A 64 -0.40 -10.80 9.96
C THR A 64 -0.20 -11.10 11.43
N GLU A 65 -1.30 -11.24 12.18
CA GLU A 65 -1.26 -11.64 13.58
C GLU A 65 -0.45 -12.93 13.80
N SER A 66 -0.63 -13.94 12.95
CA SER A 66 0.08 -15.23 13.06
C SER A 66 1.60 -15.06 12.90
N GLU A 67 2.07 -14.22 11.99
CA GLU A 67 3.50 -13.96 11.82
C GLU A 67 4.06 -13.16 13.02
N PHE A 68 3.29 -12.21 13.56
CA PHE A 68 3.70 -11.51 14.79
C PHE A 68 3.85 -12.45 15.97
N HIS A 69 2.88 -13.35 16.18
CA HIS A 69 2.97 -14.41 17.22
C HIS A 69 4.18 -15.31 17.03
N ASN A 70 4.52 -15.70 15.79
CA ASN A 70 5.72 -16.48 15.50
C ASN A 70 6.99 -15.74 15.98
N ARG A 71 7.06 -14.43 15.77
CA ARG A 71 8.20 -13.61 16.20
C ARG A 71 8.27 -13.48 17.71
N LEU A 72 7.14 -13.27 18.40
CA LEU A 72 7.09 -13.28 19.86
C LEU A 72 7.55 -14.63 20.43
N SER A 73 7.10 -15.73 19.85
CA SER A 73 7.48 -17.08 20.29
C SER A 73 8.98 -17.35 20.14
N ARG A 74 9.60 -16.89 19.04
CA ARG A 74 11.06 -16.98 18.85
C ARG A 74 11.82 -16.17 19.90
N ALA A 75 11.36 -14.95 20.19
CA ALA A 75 11.97 -14.11 21.21
C ALA A 75 11.86 -14.72 22.61
N ALA A 76 10.69 -15.27 22.98
CA ALA A 76 10.47 -15.97 24.24
C ALA A 76 11.38 -17.20 24.41
N ASN A 77 11.74 -17.87 23.31
CA ASN A 77 12.67 -19.00 23.29
C ASN A 77 14.15 -18.57 23.30
N GLY A 78 14.43 -17.25 23.50
CA GLY A 78 15.78 -16.74 23.65
C GLY A 78 16.47 -16.31 22.33
N SER A 79 15.72 -16.18 21.23
CA SER A 79 16.19 -15.67 19.96
C SER A 79 15.61 -14.26 19.72
N PRO A 80 16.28 -13.17 20.14
CA PRO A 80 15.81 -11.81 19.90
C PRO A 80 15.53 -11.57 18.42
N GLN A 81 14.47 -10.81 18.12
CA GLN A 81 14.09 -10.50 16.75
C GLN A 81 14.17 -8.99 16.52
N GLN A 82 14.59 -8.61 15.32
CA GLN A 82 14.49 -7.25 14.81
C GLN A 82 13.85 -7.30 13.43
N PHE A 83 12.78 -6.53 13.24
CA PHE A 83 12.06 -6.51 11.97
C PHE A 83 11.31 -5.18 11.77
N VAL A 84 10.97 -4.91 10.53
CA VAL A 84 10.05 -3.82 10.18
C VAL A 84 8.64 -4.39 10.08
N TRP A 85 7.67 -3.62 10.57
CA TRP A 85 6.29 -4.05 10.65
C TRP A 85 5.33 -2.96 10.19
N ARG A 86 4.22 -3.35 9.59
CA ARG A 86 3.14 -2.45 9.22
C ARG A 86 2.08 -2.48 10.30
N ALA A 87 2.01 -1.46 11.13
CA ALA A 87 1.02 -1.31 12.19
C ALA A 87 -0.14 -0.43 11.72
N LYS A 88 -1.30 -0.58 12.37
CA LYS A 88 -2.51 0.20 12.15
C LYS A 88 -2.82 0.99 13.42
N ARG A 89 -2.94 2.30 13.32
CA ARG A 89 -3.35 3.19 14.41
C ARG A 89 -4.85 3.09 14.69
N ALA A 90 -5.27 3.62 15.82
CA ALA A 90 -6.68 3.68 16.22
C ALA A 90 -7.58 4.43 15.21
N ASP A 91 -7.04 5.42 14.50
CA ASP A 91 -7.73 6.16 13.43
C ASP A 91 -7.74 5.43 12.07
N GLY A 92 -7.14 4.22 11.99
CA GLY A 92 -7.05 3.41 10.79
C GLY A 92 -5.85 3.72 9.88
N GLU A 93 -5.00 4.71 10.24
CA GLU A 93 -3.77 5.01 9.50
C GLU A 93 -2.77 3.85 9.62
N LEU A 94 -2.14 3.49 8.51
CA LEU A 94 -1.05 2.50 8.49
C LEU A 94 0.30 3.19 8.60
N ILE A 95 1.08 2.78 9.59
CA ILE A 95 2.42 3.28 9.86
C ILE A 95 3.47 2.18 9.75
N TRP A 96 4.69 2.58 9.43
CA TRP A 96 5.84 1.69 9.50
C TRP A 96 6.53 1.79 10.85
N ILE A 97 6.69 0.67 11.51
CA ILE A 97 7.40 0.60 12.78
C ILE A 97 8.58 -0.37 12.70
N GLN A 98 9.67 0.00 13.36
CA GLN A 98 10.77 -0.92 13.63
C GLN A 98 10.53 -1.56 14.99
N VAL A 99 10.52 -2.88 15.01
CA VAL A 99 10.24 -3.69 16.21
C VAL A 99 11.49 -4.43 16.64
N PHE A 100 11.80 -4.36 17.92
CA PHE A 100 12.83 -5.17 18.58
C PHE A 100 12.15 -5.98 19.66
N THR A 101 12.40 -7.30 19.68
CA THR A 101 11.81 -8.18 20.69
C THR A 101 12.89 -8.93 21.43
N SER A 102 12.76 -9.03 22.74
CA SER A 102 13.68 -9.76 23.60
C SER A 102 12.94 -10.45 24.74
N ARG A 103 13.51 -11.55 25.24
CA ARG A 103 12.95 -12.25 26.39
C ARG A 103 13.13 -11.43 27.65
N GLN A 104 12.06 -11.18 28.40
CA GLN A 104 12.13 -10.59 29.73
C GLN A 104 12.77 -11.59 30.71
N ARG A 105 13.81 -11.18 31.43
CA ARG A 105 14.46 -11.97 32.50
C ARG A 105 14.23 -11.27 33.84
N PRO A 106 14.03 -11.98 34.97
CA PRO A 106 14.20 -13.43 35.24
C PRO A 106 12.88 -14.16 35.54
N THR A 107 11.83 -14.05 34.75
CA THR A 107 10.55 -14.69 35.03
C THR A 107 10.43 -16.06 34.36
N ALA A 108 9.76 -17.02 35.05
CA ALA A 108 9.36 -18.31 34.49
C ALA A 108 8.31 -18.14 33.36
N ASP A 109 7.63 -17.00 33.36
CA ASP A 109 6.61 -16.66 32.36
C ASP A 109 7.23 -16.36 31.00
N ARG A 110 6.54 -16.74 29.92
CA ARG A 110 6.97 -16.51 28.53
C ARG A 110 6.73 -15.05 28.11
N ARG A 111 7.22 -14.10 28.91
CA ARG A 111 7.08 -12.67 28.64
C ARG A 111 8.15 -12.17 27.67
N VAL A 112 7.70 -11.34 26.73
CA VAL A 112 8.55 -10.71 25.73
C VAL A 112 8.47 -9.20 25.88
N HIS A 113 9.63 -8.59 25.97
CA HIS A 113 9.80 -7.15 25.92
C HIS A 113 9.86 -6.73 24.46
N VAL A 114 9.02 -5.79 24.08
CA VAL A 114 8.91 -5.29 22.72
C VAL A 114 9.17 -3.79 22.71
N GLU A 115 10.15 -3.37 21.92
CA GLU A 115 10.45 -1.96 21.67
C GLU A 115 10.00 -1.59 20.25
N VAL A 116 9.36 -0.43 20.12
CA VAL A 116 8.79 0.05 18.86
C VAL A 116 9.28 1.46 18.58
N ARG A 117 9.75 1.69 17.35
CA ARG A 117 10.05 3.03 16.83
C ARG A 117 9.21 3.29 15.60
N ASP A 118 8.53 4.43 15.58
CA ASP A 118 7.88 4.91 14.36
C ASP A 118 8.97 5.34 13.36
N ILE A 119 9.02 4.65 12.23
CA ILE A 119 9.97 4.91 11.15
C ILE A 119 9.26 5.35 9.87
N THR A 120 7.96 5.66 9.94
CA THR A 120 7.13 5.95 8.77
C THR A 120 7.78 6.98 7.86
N ARG A 121 8.20 8.13 8.40
CA ARG A 121 8.84 9.19 7.61
C ARG A 121 10.16 8.75 6.95
N HIS A 122 10.97 7.96 7.64
CA HIS A 122 12.27 7.48 7.13
C HIS A 122 12.10 6.33 6.14
N TYR A 123 11.21 5.40 6.46
CA TYR A 123 10.95 4.22 5.64
C TYR A 123 10.33 4.63 4.30
N ASP A 124 9.35 5.53 4.34
CA ASP A 124 8.67 6.01 3.16
C ASP A 124 9.63 6.73 2.20
N THR A 125 10.50 7.59 2.71
CA THR A 125 11.39 8.38 1.85
C THR A 125 12.48 7.53 1.21
N HIS A 126 13.16 6.68 1.97
CA HIS A 126 14.29 5.90 1.44
C HIS A 126 13.87 4.63 0.68
N HIS A 127 12.97 3.86 1.26
CA HIS A 127 12.60 2.56 0.68
C HIS A 127 11.78 2.70 -0.59
N ARG A 128 10.86 3.67 -0.60
CA ARG A 128 10.07 4.00 -1.80
C ARG A 128 10.96 4.53 -2.93
N ALA A 129 11.88 5.45 -2.62
CA ALA A 129 12.80 5.98 -3.61
C ALA A 129 13.69 4.87 -4.20
N GLU A 130 14.21 3.96 -3.37
CA GLU A 130 15.08 2.87 -3.82
C GLU A 130 14.34 1.87 -4.74
N LEU A 131 13.13 1.48 -4.35
CA LEU A 131 12.25 0.63 -5.17
C LEU A 131 11.89 1.31 -6.49
N PHE A 132 11.50 2.59 -6.42
CA PHE A 132 11.15 3.39 -7.58
C PHE A 132 12.30 3.47 -8.60
N TRP A 133 13.49 3.89 -8.15
CA TRP A 133 14.65 4.01 -9.03
C TRP A 133 15.06 2.68 -9.65
N ARG A 134 14.81 1.56 -8.96
CA ARG A 134 15.07 0.22 -9.49
C ARG A 134 14.07 -0.15 -10.58
N VAL A 135 12.76 -0.03 -10.32
CA VAL A 135 11.69 -0.32 -11.29
C VAL A 135 11.87 0.58 -12.51
N LEU A 136 12.08 1.87 -12.30
CA LEU A 136 12.31 2.84 -13.35
C LEU A 136 13.52 2.47 -14.23
N ARG A 137 14.67 2.22 -13.62
CA ARG A 137 15.90 1.85 -14.32
C ARG A 137 15.75 0.56 -15.12
N HIS A 138 15.07 -0.43 -14.56
CA HIS A 138 14.81 -1.69 -15.23
C HIS A 138 13.92 -1.47 -16.46
N ASN A 139 12.83 -0.73 -16.32
CA ASN A 139 11.89 -0.48 -17.41
C ASN A 139 12.51 0.38 -18.52
N LEU A 140 13.18 1.48 -18.16
CA LEU A 140 13.91 2.30 -19.14
C LEU A 140 14.92 1.48 -19.93
N ARG A 141 15.69 0.60 -19.26
CA ARG A 141 16.67 -0.25 -19.93
C ARG A 141 16.02 -1.25 -20.88
N ASN A 142 14.91 -1.86 -20.46
CA ASN A 142 14.19 -2.83 -21.30
C ASN A 142 13.60 -2.18 -22.54
N GLU A 143 12.87 -1.07 -22.39
CA GLU A 143 12.27 -0.38 -23.53
C GLU A 143 13.35 0.18 -24.47
N ALA A 144 14.42 0.74 -23.95
CA ALA A 144 15.55 1.20 -24.75
C ALA A 144 16.26 0.06 -25.49
N ALA A 145 16.46 -1.10 -24.86
CA ALA A 145 17.08 -2.27 -25.51
C ALA A 145 16.24 -2.79 -26.69
N ILE A 146 14.90 -2.79 -26.55
CA ILE A 146 14.00 -3.19 -27.65
C ILE A 146 14.09 -2.19 -28.80
N ILE A 147 14.07 -0.87 -28.50
CA ILE A 147 14.20 0.18 -29.53
C ILE A 147 15.53 0.03 -30.28
N ILE A 148 16.64 -0.15 -29.53
CA ILE A 148 17.98 -0.32 -30.13
C ILE A 148 18.02 -1.57 -31.01
N GLY A 149 17.52 -2.72 -30.51
CA GLY A 149 17.49 -3.96 -31.28
C GLY A 149 16.66 -3.85 -32.58
N CYS A 150 15.50 -3.19 -32.52
CA CYS A 150 14.69 -2.89 -33.69
C CYS A 150 15.40 -1.95 -34.67
N ALA A 151 16.10 -0.93 -34.17
CA ALA A 151 16.86 0.00 -35.00
C ALA A 151 18.06 -0.72 -35.68
N GLU A 152 18.78 -1.59 -34.96
CA GLU A 152 19.87 -2.42 -35.53
C GLU A 152 19.34 -3.38 -36.63
N GLN A 153 18.14 -3.94 -36.41
CA GLN A 153 17.48 -4.77 -37.42
C GLN A 153 17.18 -3.97 -38.70
N LEU A 154 16.70 -2.74 -38.59
CA LEU A 154 16.46 -1.85 -39.73
C LEU A 154 17.76 -1.48 -40.46
N MET A 155 18.84 -1.22 -39.69
CA MET A 155 20.15 -0.86 -40.28
C MET A 155 20.80 -2.05 -41.03
N ASN A 156 20.57 -3.28 -40.61
CA ASN A 156 21.18 -4.49 -41.17
C ASN A 156 20.27 -5.14 -42.22
N GLY A 157 19.02 -4.70 -42.38
CA GLY A 157 18.08 -5.19 -43.36
C GLY A 157 18.43 -4.74 -44.80
N SER A 158 18.34 -5.67 -45.77
CA SER A 158 18.61 -5.38 -47.18
C SER A 158 17.36 -4.95 -47.97
N GLU A 159 16.25 -4.71 -47.32
CA GLU A 159 14.96 -4.38 -47.94
C GLU A 159 14.83 -2.89 -48.22
N SER A 160 14.23 -2.56 -49.38
CA SER A 160 14.02 -1.18 -49.84
C SER A 160 13.00 -0.40 -48.98
N GLU A 161 12.14 -1.10 -48.22
CA GLU A 161 11.20 -0.52 -47.27
C GLU A 161 11.37 -1.17 -45.90
N PRO A 162 11.39 -0.35 -44.83
CA PRO A 162 11.48 -0.88 -43.46
C PRO A 162 10.20 -1.67 -43.13
N PRO A 163 10.32 -2.84 -42.47
CA PRO A 163 9.17 -3.62 -42.03
C PRO A 163 8.27 -2.78 -41.09
N LYS A 164 7.00 -2.60 -41.48
CA LYS A 164 6.04 -1.78 -40.72
C LYS A 164 5.94 -2.20 -39.24
N GLU A 165 6.04 -3.50 -38.97
CA GLU A 165 6.01 -4.06 -37.61
C GLU A 165 7.17 -3.59 -36.75
N VAL A 166 8.37 -3.48 -37.31
CA VAL A 166 9.56 -3.02 -36.59
C VAL A 166 9.43 -1.51 -36.24
N VAL A 167 8.96 -0.73 -37.22
CA VAL A 167 8.72 0.70 -37.01
C VAL A 167 7.61 0.94 -35.99
N SER A 168 6.50 0.19 -36.06
CA SER A 168 5.41 0.30 -35.09
C SER A 168 5.85 -0.11 -33.68
N THR A 169 6.74 -1.09 -33.57
CA THR A 169 7.34 -1.48 -32.28
C THR A 169 8.17 -0.34 -31.69
N ILE A 170 9.03 0.30 -32.50
CA ILE A 170 9.84 1.45 -32.03
C ILE A 170 8.94 2.58 -31.53
N LEU A 171 7.89 2.93 -32.27
CA LEU A 171 6.95 3.97 -31.88
C LEU A 171 6.23 3.63 -30.59
N SER A 172 5.66 2.45 -30.47
CA SER A 172 4.97 1.98 -29.26
C SER A 172 5.89 1.97 -28.03
N ARG A 173 7.16 1.56 -28.19
CA ARG A 173 8.13 1.59 -27.09
C ARG A 173 8.57 3.00 -26.74
N GLY A 174 8.65 3.91 -27.72
CA GLY A 174 8.88 5.32 -27.49
C GLY A 174 7.75 5.99 -26.71
N GLU A 175 6.50 5.70 -27.04
CA GLU A 175 5.31 6.16 -26.30
C GLU A 175 5.33 5.65 -24.84
N LYS A 176 5.69 4.37 -24.62
CA LYS A 176 5.86 3.84 -23.27
C LYS A 176 6.93 4.58 -22.47
N LEU A 177 8.06 4.95 -23.08
CA LEU A 177 9.07 5.77 -22.41
C LEU A 177 8.53 7.17 -22.04
N GLY A 178 7.70 7.78 -22.90
CA GLY A 178 7.01 9.04 -22.60
C GLY A 178 6.07 8.92 -21.40
N ASN A 179 5.28 7.85 -21.34
CA ASN A 179 4.37 7.57 -20.23
C ASN A 179 5.13 7.35 -18.91
N ILE A 180 6.30 6.71 -18.95
CA ILE A 180 7.18 6.57 -17.80
C ILE A 180 7.58 7.95 -17.26
N ALA A 181 7.99 8.88 -18.12
CA ALA A 181 8.37 10.21 -17.69
C ALA A 181 7.21 10.99 -17.05
N THR A 182 5.99 10.82 -17.56
CA THR A 182 4.77 11.39 -16.98
C THR A 182 4.49 10.82 -15.60
N SER A 183 4.60 9.50 -15.43
CA SER A 183 4.41 8.83 -14.15
C SER A 183 5.42 9.28 -13.09
N VAL A 184 6.68 9.51 -13.48
CA VAL A 184 7.72 10.09 -12.59
C VAL A 184 7.30 11.44 -12.07
N LYS A 185 6.81 12.31 -12.96
CA LYS A 185 6.34 13.64 -12.60
C LYS A 185 5.14 13.61 -11.65
N GLN A 186 4.20 12.68 -11.87
CA GLN A 186 3.04 12.48 -11.00
C GLN A 186 3.47 12.06 -9.58
N ILE A 187 4.44 11.15 -9.47
CA ILE A 187 5.00 10.74 -8.16
C ILE A 187 5.67 11.94 -7.47
N GLU A 188 6.47 12.72 -8.20
CA GLU A 188 7.14 13.89 -7.65
C GLU A 188 6.13 14.89 -7.08
N HIS A 189 5.05 15.20 -7.81
CA HIS A 189 3.95 16.03 -7.33
C HIS A 189 3.27 15.41 -6.10
N ALA A 190 2.89 14.14 -6.14
CA ALA A 190 2.22 13.45 -5.04
C ALA A 190 3.06 13.43 -3.74
N VAL A 191 4.39 13.42 -3.86
CA VAL A 191 5.32 13.44 -2.71
C VAL A 191 5.55 14.86 -2.19
N THR A 192 5.69 15.83 -3.09
CA THR A 192 6.04 17.22 -2.71
C THR A 192 4.82 17.98 -2.21
N ASP A 193 3.66 17.78 -2.83
CA ASP A 193 2.42 18.49 -2.52
C ASP A 193 1.55 17.81 -1.44
N SER A 194 1.97 16.65 -0.92
CA SER A 194 1.23 15.92 0.12
C SER A 194 0.93 16.75 1.40
N GLN A 195 1.48 17.94 1.52
CA GLN A 195 1.21 18.89 2.62
C GLN A 195 0.25 20.04 2.27
N THR A 196 -0.18 20.22 1.00
CA THR A 196 -0.70 21.53 0.58
C THR A 196 -2.22 21.66 0.50
N SER A 197 -3.00 20.62 0.24
CA SER A 197 -4.47 20.69 0.37
C SER A 197 -5.11 19.31 0.52
N VAL A 198 -5.27 18.88 1.75
CA VAL A 198 -6.07 17.70 2.05
C VAL A 198 -7.52 18.12 2.23
N ALA A 199 -8.41 17.60 1.39
CA ALA A 199 -9.86 17.83 1.49
C ALA A 199 -10.54 16.60 2.06
N ARG A 200 -11.42 16.79 3.04
CA ARG A 200 -12.27 15.72 3.56
C ARG A 200 -13.54 15.64 2.74
N VAL A 201 -13.75 14.50 2.08
CA VAL A 201 -14.85 14.30 1.13
C VAL A 201 -15.54 12.95 1.33
N SER A 202 -16.75 12.82 0.78
CA SER A 202 -17.38 11.51 0.62
C SER A 202 -16.57 10.66 -0.36
N ALA A 203 -16.15 9.47 0.06
CA ALA A 203 -15.38 8.57 -0.79
C ALA A 203 -16.09 8.26 -2.11
N ALA A 204 -17.39 7.95 -2.06
CA ALA A 204 -18.18 7.69 -3.26
C ALA A 204 -18.36 8.93 -4.15
N GLY A 205 -18.41 10.13 -3.56
CA GLY A 205 -18.44 11.39 -4.31
C GLY A 205 -17.17 11.58 -5.13
N ALA A 206 -16.01 11.54 -4.46
CA ALA A 206 -14.72 11.67 -5.12
C ALA A 206 -14.48 10.60 -6.21
N VAL A 207 -14.90 9.36 -5.95
CA VAL A 207 -14.81 8.27 -6.93
C VAL A 207 -15.68 8.55 -8.16
N ARG A 208 -16.93 9.05 -7.99
CA ARG A 208 -17.82 9.37 -9.12
C ARG A 208 -17.27 10.51 -9.97
N ASP A 209 -16.68 11.53 -9.36
CA ASP A 209 -16.13 12.67 -10.09
C ASP A 209 -14.96 12.24 -11.00
N ILE A 210 -14.07 11.39 -10.48
CA ILE A 210 -12.94 10.85 -11.23
C ILE A 210 -13.42 9.86 -12.31
N ALA A 211 -14.35 8.95 -11.97
CA ALA A 211 -14.92 8.00 -12.91
C ALA A 211 -15.63 8.67 -14.09
N ASN A 212 -16.38 9.76 -13.83
CA ASN A 212 -17.03 10.54 -14.87
C ASN A 212 -16.03 11.21 -15.82
N ARG A 213 -14.91 11.73 -15.28
CA ARG A 213 -13.86 12.33 -16.09
C ARG A 213 -13.19 11.30 -17.00
N ILE A 214 -12.82 10.14 -16.45
CA ILE A 214 -12.22 9.05 -17.23
C ILE A 214 -13.20 8.50 -18.26
N GLY A 215 -14.48 8.36 -17.92
CA GLY A 215 -15.53 7.96 -18.86
C GLY A 215 -15.70 8.93 -20.02
N ALA A 216 -15.47 10.24 -19.81
CA ALA A 216 -15.47 11.22 -20.90
C ALA A 216 -14.28 11.06 -21.86
N GLU A 217 -13.13 10.58 -21.37
CA GLU A 217 -11.93 10.31 -22.17
C GLU A 217 -12.01 8.94 -22.86
N HIS A 218 -12.79 8.00 -22.29
CA HIS A 218 -13.00 6.63 -22.81
C HIS A 218 -14.48 6.35 -23.02
N PRO A 219 -15.12 6.92 -24.06
CA PRO A 219 -16.57 6.85 -24.25
C PRO A 219 -17.10 5.41 -24.51
N ASP A 220 -16.24 4.50 -24.92
CA ASP A 220 -16.59 3.09 -25.16
C ASP A 220 -16.59 2.26 -23.86
N ALA A 221 -16.05 2.78 -22.75
CA ALA A 221 -15.99 2.07 -21.48
C ALA A 221 -17.27 2.24 -20.65
N ASP A 222 -17.75 1.13 -20.07
CA ASP A 222 -18.90 1.15 -19.13
C ASP A 222 -18.37 1.18 -17.69
N ILE A 223 -18.31 2.36 -17.09
CA ILE A 223 -17.83 2.55 -15.72
C ILE A 223 -19.02 2.72 -14.78
N ARG A 224 -19.19 1.81 -13.83
CA ARG A 224 -20.26 1.84 -12.84
C ARG A 224 -19.74 2.03 -11.44
N VAL A 225 -20.30 3.00 -10.72
CA VAL A 225 -19.94 3.29 -9.32
C VAL A 225 -21.11 2.99 -8.39
N SER A 226 -20.91 2.09 -7.44
CA SER A 226 -21.86 1.71 -6.41
C SER A 226 -21.35 2.06 -5.01
N GLU A 227 -22.23 2.35 -4.07
CA GLU A 227 -21.91 2.68 -2.69
C GLU A 227 -22.61 1.72 -1.74
N ARG A 228 -21.86 0.89 -1.01
CA ARG A 228 -22.42 -0.03 0.01
C ARG A 228 -22.79 0.70 1.29
N LYS A 229 -21.91 1.62 1.73
CA LYS A 229 -22.11 2.44 2.92
C LYS A 229 -21.28 3.70 2.78
N ARG A 230 -21.83 4.82 3.22
CA ARG A 230 -21.17 6.13 3.16
C ARG A 230 -19.92 6.16 4.02
N MET A 231 -18.80 6.55 3.41
CA MET A 231 -17.49 6.67 4.04
C MET A 231 -16.92 8.04 3.72
N TRP A 232 -16.17 8.59 4.66
CA TRP A 232 -15.43 9.84 4.49
C TRP A 232 -13.93 9.53 4.49
N ILE A 233 -13.21 10.20 3.62
CA ILE A 233 -11.75 10.05 3.47
C ILE A 233 -11.12 11.42 3.27
N ASP A 234 -9.85 11.52 3.60
CA ASP A 234 -9.03 12.67 3.23
C ASP A 234 -8.40 12.38 1.86
N VAL A 235 -8.55 13.32 0.91
CA VAL A 235 -8.04 13.20 -0.47
C VAL A 235 -7.15 14.38 -0.84
N ASN A 236 -6.22 14.13 -1.73
CA ASN A 236 -5.37 15.09 -2.43
C ASN A 236 -5.09 14.54 -3.84
N ASP A 237 -4.18 15.15 -4.57
CA ASP A 237 -3.80 14.73 -5.92
C ASP A 237 -3.32 13.26 -5.98
N ALA A 238 -2.69 12.75 -4.91
CA ALA A 238 -2.28 11.34 -4.85
C ALA A 238 -3.47 10.38 -4.93
N PHE A 239 -4.61 10.72 -4.32
CA PHE A 239 -5.83 9.93 -4.43
C PHE A 239 -6.34 9.88 -5.87
N GLU A 240 -6.36 11.04 -6.52
CA GLU A 240 -6.79 11.16 -7.90
C GLU A 240 -5.91 10.32 -8.83
N TYR A 241 -4.58 10.42 -8.70
CA TYR A 241 -3.64 9.62 -9.49
C TYR A 241 -3.80 8.12 -9.23
N ALA A 242 -3.95 7.70 -7.99
CA ALA A 242 -4.11 6.29 -7.66
C ALA A 242 -5.37 5.68 -8.27
N LEU A 243 -6.51 6.38 -8.15
CA LEU A 243 -7.77 5.93 -8.68
C LEU A 243 -7.79 5.96 -10.22
N ALA A 244 -7.27 7.04 -10.82
CA ALA A 244 -7.17 7.14 -12.27
C ALA A 244 -6.36 5.98 -12.85
N HIS A 245 -5.17 5.71 -12.32
CA HIS A 245 -4.36 4.57 -12.78
C HIS A 245 -5.05 3.22 -12.60
N ALA A 246 -5.82 3.01 -11.53
CA ALA A 246 -6.56 1.77 -11.33
C ALA A 246 -7.65 1.58 -12.39
N VAL A 247 -8.42 2.63 -12.68
CA VAL A 247 -9.52 2.61 -13.66
C VAL A 247 -8.97 2.53 -15.09
N GLU A 248 -7.96 3.33 -15.42
CA GLU A 248 -7.29 3.29 -16.73
C GLU A 248 -6.67 1.92 -17.02
N ASN A 249 -6.03 1.28 -16.03
CA ASN A 249 -5.53 -0.08 -16.18
C ASN A 249 -6.64 -1.07 -16.49
N ALA A 250 -7.79 -0.95 -15.85
CA ALA A 250 -8.95 -1.80 -16.10
C ALA A 250 -9.50 -1.61 -17.52
N ILE A 251 -9.41 -0.41 -18.08
CA ILE A 251 -9.87 -0.09 -19.45
C ILE A 251 -8.84 -0.53 -20.49
N VAL A 252 -7.58 -0.07 -20.34
CA VAL A 252 -6.53 -0.22 -21.36
C VAL A 252 -6.09 -1.69 -21.56
N HIS A 253 -6.16 -2.49 -20.50
CA HIS A 253 -5.80 -3.91 -20.56
C HIS A 253 -6.97 -4.83 -20.93
N SER A 254 -8.15 -4.26 -21.21
CA SER A 254 -9.30 -5.04 -21.68
C SER A 254 -9.09 -5.53 -23.12
N ASN A 255 -9.52 -6.77 -23.36
CA ASN A 255 -9.63 -7.32 -24.70
C ASN A 255 -11.02 -7.07 -25.33
N ASP A 256 -11.95 -6.49 -24.56
CA ASP A 256 -13.32 -6.24 -25.00
C ASP A 256 -13.40 -4.89 -25.73
N GLU A 257 -14.27 -4.80 -26.76
CA GLU A 257 -14.55 -3.54 -27.46
C GLU A 257 -15.21 -2.49 -26.56
N ALA A 258 -15.92 -2.94 -25.53
CA ALA A 258 -16.56 -2.10 -24.51
C ALA A 258 -16.10 -2.56 -23.11
N PRO A 259 -14.96 -2.05 -22.61
CA PRO A 259 -14.45 -2.40 -21.29
C PRO A 259 -15.46 -2.10 -20.17
N ALA A 260 -15.74 -3.08 -19.32
CA ALA A 260 -16.63 -2.92 -18.18
C ALA A 260 -15.82 -2.81 -16.88
N VAL A 261 -16.01 -1.74 -16.12
CA VAL A 261 -15.34 -1.48 -14.85
C VAL A 261 -16.38 -1.24 -13.76
N GLU A 262 -16.39 -2.10 -12.75
CA GLU A 262 -17.27 -1.94 -11.59
C GLU A 262 -16.50 -1.39 -10.41
N ILE A 263 -16.96 -0.27 -9.84
CA ILE A 263 -16.34 0.34 -8.67
C ILE A 263 -17.31 0.29 -7.50
N THR A 264 -16.92 -0.36 -6.42
CA THR A 264 -17.71 -0.44 -5.20
C THR A 264 -17.01 0.28 -4.05
N VAL A 265 -17.72 1.18 -3.38
CA VAL A 265 -17.21 1.96 -2.24
C VAL A 265 -17.93 1.57 -0.95
N GLY A 266 -17.19 1.32 0.12
CA GLY A 266 -17.77 0.99 1.42
C GLY A 266 -16.71 0.60 2.45
N PRO A 267 -17.10 0.14 3.66
CA PRO A 267 -16.15 -0.36 4.63
C PRO A 267 -15.59 -1.72 4.21
N SER A 268 -14.29 -1.89 4.34
CA SER A 268 -13.64 -3.18 4.20
C SER A 268 -14.10 -4.11 5.34
N PRO A 269 -14.59 -5.33 5.03
CA PRO A 269 -15.10 -6.25 6.06
C PRO A 269 -14.01 -6.70 7.03
N ASN A 270 -12.76 -6.75 6.59
CA ASN A 270 -11.64 -7.27 7.39
C ASN A 270 -10.97 -6.20 8.26
N THR A 271 -10.98 -4.93 7.81
CA THR A 271 -10.18 -3.87 8.45
C THR A 271 -11.01 -2.68 8.90
N GLY A 272 -12.27 -2.57 8.46
CA GLY A 272 -13.14 -1.40 8.72
C GLY A 272 -12.69 -0.11 8.00
N ARG A 273 -11.60 -0.15 7.22
CA ARG A 273 -11.12 0.98 6.43
C ARG A 273 -12.07 1.28 5.26
N ALA A 274 -12.01 2.48 4.73
CA ALA A 274 -12.71 2.81 3.49
C ALA A 274 -12.09 2.02 2.33
N GLU A 275 -12.87 1.13 1.72
CA GLU A 275 -12.49 0.31 0.58
C GLU A 275 -13.09 0.91 -0.68
N ILE A 276 -12.24 1.14 -1.67
CA ILE A 276 -12.61 1.43 -3.05
C ILE A 276 -12.15 0.24 -3.86
N ARG A 277 -13.09 -0.59 -4.28
CA ARG A 277 -12.86 -1.85 -4.99
C ARG A 277 -13.16 -1.66 -6.46
N ILE A 278 -12.16 -1.75 -7.30
CA ILE A 278 -12.23 -1.62 -8.76
C ILE A 278 -12.13 -3.03 -9.35
N GLU A 279 -13.16 -3.47 -10.06
CA GLU A 279 -13.26 -4.81 -10.64
C GLU A 279 -13.35 -4.73 -12.15
N ASP A 280 -12.60 -5.61 -12.81
CA ASP A 280 -12.57 -5.78 -14.26
C ASP A 280 -12.75 -7.25 -14.68
N THR A 281 -12.78 -7.52 -15.98
CA THR A 281 -12.86 -8.84 -16.59
C THR A 281 -11.56 -9.24 -17.31
N ASN A 282 -10.49 -8.49 -17.12
CA ASN A 282 -9.24 -8.63 -17.83
C ASN A 282 -8.48 -9.92 -17.45
N PRO A 283 -7.50 -10.33 -18.25
CA PRO A 283 -6.56 -11.38 -17.85
C PRO A 283 -5.93 -11.07 -16.48
N PRO A 284 -5.64 -12.08 -15.67
CA PRO A 284 -5.04 -11.89 -14.35
C PRO A 284 -3.73 -11.09 -14.43
N ILE A 285 -3.57 -10.14 -13.51
CA ILE A 285 -2.29 -9.44 -13.34
C ILE A 285 -1.22 -10.47 -12.97
N PRO A 286 -0.08 -10.54 -13.70
CA PRO A 286 0.96 -11.51 -13.42
C PRO A 286 1.43 -11.44 -11.95
N PRO A 287 1.49 -12.58 -11.22
CA PRO A 287 1.94 -12.59 -9.83
C PRO A 287 3.33 -11.98 -9.61
N GLU A 288 4.20 -12.07 -10.62
CA GLU A 288 5.54 -11.49 -10.59
C GLU A 288 5.50 -9.96 -10.59
N GLU A 289 4.55 -9.34 -11.30
CA GLU A 289 4.38 -7.89 -11.30
C GLU A 289 3.90 -7.40 -9.93
N ILE A 290 2.95 -8.11 -9.33
CA ILE A 290 2.48 -7.83 -7.97
C ILE A 290 3.63 -8.03 -6.96
N ALA A 291 4.37 -9.14 -7.05
CA ALA A 291 5.47 -9.43 -6.14
C ALA A 291 6.58 -8.37 -6.21
N ALA A 292 6.85 -7.81 -7.40
CA ALA A 292 7.84 -6.75 -7.58
C ALA A 292 7.49 -5.46 -6.83
N LEU A 293 6.21 -5.20 -6.56
CA LEU A 293 5.77 -4.04 -5.78
C LEU A 293 6.11 -4.15 -4.29
N PHE A 294 6.27 -5.38 -3.78
CA PHE A 294 6.45 -5.65 -2.35
C PHE A 294 7.84 -6.17 -1.98
N SER A 295 8.61 -6.66 -2.95
CA SER A 295 9.93 -7.24 -2.68
C SER A 295 11.02 -6.61 -3.53
N PRO A 296 12.10 -6.13 -2.87
CA PRO A 296 13.27 -5.60 -3.58
C PRO A 296 14.08 -6.64 -4.36
N THR A 297 13.84 -7.91 -4.16
CA THR A 297 14.64 -9.01 -4.73
C THR A 297 14.03 -9.63 -5.99
N VAL A 298 12.76 -9.34 -6.30
CA VAL A 298 12.08 -9.90 -7.47
C VAL A 298 12.36 -9.02 -8.68
N THR A 299 13.13 -9.52 -9.64
CA THR A 299 13.29 -8.94 -10.97
C THR A 299 12.26 -9.55 -11.91
N THR A 300 11.35 -8.73 -12.43
CA THR A 300 10.41 -9.17 -13.45
C THR A 300 11.08 -9.19 -14.82
N SER A 301 11.08 -10.36 -15.46
CA SER A 301 11.54 -10.54 -16.85
C SER A 301 10.42 -10.42 -17.89
N THR A 302 9.20 -10.10 -17.46
CA THR A 302 8.00 -10.18 -18.30
C THR A 302 7.58 -8.85 -18.90
N SER A 303 7.22 -8.92 -20.16
CA SER A 303 7.19 -7.86 -21.16
C SER A 303 5.82 -7.23 -21.44
N HIS A 304 4.81 -7.34 -20.58
CA HIS A 304 3.44 -6.94 -20.95
C HIS A 304 2.92 -5.64 -20.33
N GLY A 305 3.55 -5.11 -19.29
CA GLY A 305 3.20 -3.82 -18.68
C GLY A 305 4.45 -3.04 -18.27
N SER A 306 4.36 -1.71 -18.14
CA SER A 306 5.49 -0.93 -17.63
C SER A 306 5.73 -1.17 -16.13
N GLY A 307 4.80 -1.84 -15.42
CA GLY A 307 4.83 -2.04 -13.96
C GLY A 307 4.81 -0.74 -13.15
N ILE A 308 5.01 0.38 -13.81
CA ILE A 308 5.11 1.71 -13.18
C ILE A 308 3.74 2.18 -12.72
N GLY A 309 2.67 1.93 -13.47
CA GLY A 309 1.31 2.30 -13.09
C GLY A 309 0.90 1.68 -11.75
N LEU A 310 1.15 0.38 -11.57
CA LEU A 310 0.89 -0.31 -10.30
C LEU A 310 1.75 0.26 -9.16
N PHE A 311 2.99 0.63 -9.45
CA PHE A 311 3.89 1.24 -8.48
C PHE A 311 3.43 2.65 -8.07
N VAL A 312 3.03 3.50 -9.05
CA VAL A 312 2.46 4.84 -8.79
C VAL A 312 1.21 4.73 -7.93
N MET A 313 0.29 3.85 -8.31
CA MET A 313 -0.94 3.59 -7.56
C MET A 313 -0.64 3.22 -6.10
N LYS A 314 0.24 2.22 -5.89
CA LYS A 314 0.65 1.79 -4.55
C LYS A 314 1.28 2.94 -3.77
N TRP A 315 2.20 3.67 -4.37
CA TRP A 315 2.86 4.80 -3.71
C TRP A 315 1.87 5.89 -3.29
N CYS A 316 0.98 6.30 -4.21
CA CYS A 316 -0.03 7.32 -3.95
C CYS A 316 -0.97 6.92 -2.80
N VAL A 317 -1.46 5.67 -2.80
CA VAL A 317 -2.32 5.18 -1.71
C VAL A 317 -1.58 5.10 -0.37
N GLU A 318 -0.33 4.64 -0.37
CA GLU A 318 0.48 4.59 0.84
C GLU A 318 0.84 5.98 1.39
N SER A 319 0.97 7.00 0.52
CA SER A 319 1.20 8.39 0.97
C SER A 319 0.00 8.97 1.73
N LEU A 320 -1.19 8.41 1.52
CA LEU A 320 -2.43 8.71 2.23
C LEU A 320 -2.63 7.84 3.49
N GLY A 321 -1.62 7.08 3.90
CA GLY A 321 -1.73 6.12 5.01
C GLY A 321 -2.55 4.89 4.68
N GLY A 322 -2.82 4.65 3.39
CA GLY A 322 -3.60 3.55 2.87
C GLY A 322 -2.76 2.33 2.47
N GLU A 323 -3.42 1.40 1.78
CA GLU A 323 -2.84 0.17 1.25
C GLU A 323 -3.58 -0.26 -0.02
N VAL A 324 -2.85 -0.90 -0.94
CA VAL A 324 -3.42 -1.49 -2.16
C VAL A 324 -3.36 -3.01 -2.06
N LEU A 325 -4.48 -3.67 -2.36
CA LEU A 325 -4.55 -5.13 -2.50
C LEU A 325 -4.94 -5.48 -3.92
N PHE A 326 -4.38 -6.58 -4.41
CA PHE A 326 -4.68 -7.16 -5.71
C PHE A 326 -5.27 -8.56 -5.50
N GLU A 327 -6.46 -8.80 -6.02
CA GLU A 327 -7.17 -10.05 -5.89
C GLU A 327 -7.61 -10.55 -7.27
N SER A 328 -7.54 -11.86 -7.48
CA SER A 328 -8.19 -12.49 -8.64
C SER A 328 -9.64 -12.80 -8.30
N ARG A 329 -10.55 -12.45 -9.20
CA ARG A 329 -11.99 -12.72 -9.02
C ARG A 329 -12.30 -14.19 -9.34
N ASN A 330 -13.19 -14.80 -8.55
CA ASN A 330 -13.67 -16.16 -8.81
C ASN A 330 -14.42 -16.29 -10.14
N SER A 331 -15.02 -15.19 -10.62
CA SER A 331 -15.72 -15.10 -11.90
C SER A 331 -14.81 -14.82 -13.10
N GLY A 332 -13.51 -14.75 -12.87
CA GLY A 332 -12.51 -14.23 -13.84
C GLY A 332 -12.34 -12.71 -13.70
N GLY A 333 -11.18 -12.22 -14.07
CA GLY A 333 -10.81 -10.80 -13.92
C GLY A 333 -10.02 -10.49 -12.67
N ASN A 334 -9.80 -9.20 -12.43
CA ASN A 334 -9.06 -8.70 -11.29
C ASN A 334 -9.94 -7.83 -10.40
N ALA A 335 -9.54 -7.69 -9.15
CA ALA A 335 -10.04 -6.69 -8.25
C ALA A 335 -8.86 -5.95 -7.61
N VAL A 336 -8.81 -4.64 -7.82
CA VAL A 336 -7.86 -3.75 -7.18
C VAL A 336 -8.58 -3.03 -6.06
N CYS A 337 -8.12 -3.20 -4.81
CA CYS A 337 -8.73 -2.61 -3.63
C CYS A 337 -7.82 -1.52 -3.05
N LEU A 338 -8.28 -0.28 -3.05
CA LEU A 338 -7.62 0.84 -2.38
C LEU A 338 -8.24 0.95 -0.99
N LEU A 339 -7.46 0.71 0.05
CA LEU A 339 -7.88 0.77 1.45
C LEU A 339 -7.33 2.03 2.10
N LEU A 340 -8.21 2.96 2.48
CA LEU A 340 -7.85 4.26 3.04
C LEU A 340 -8.31 4.39 4.50
N PRO A 341 -7.62 5.19 5.34
CA PRO A 341 -8.09 5.51 6.68
C PRO A 341 -9.47 6.18 6.62
N PRO A 342 -10.50 5.64 7.31
CA PRO A 342 -11.79 6.29 7.38
C PRO A 342 -11.68 7.56 8.23
N LYS A 343 -12.42 8.60 7.87
CA LYS A 343 -12.51 9.84 8.62
C LYS A 343 -13.93 10.06 9.12
N GLN A 344 -14.05 10.83 10.21
CA GLN A 344 -15.36 11.23 10.72
C GLN A 344 -16.01 12.30 9.82
N LEU A 345 -17.33 12.40 9.90
CA LEU A 345 -18.08 13.43 9.21
C LEU A 345 -17.51 14.83 9.53
N PRO A 346 -17.35 15.73 8.54
CA PRO A 346 -16.94 17.11 8.83
C PRO A 346 -17.95 17.79 9.77
N ASP A 347 -17.48 18.48 10.80
CA ASP A 347 -18.32 19.17 11.80
C ASP A 347 -19.30 20.18 11.17
N SER A 348 -18.97 20.72 9.99
CA SER A 348 -19.84 21.64 9.23
C SER A 348 -21.10 21.00 8.65
N MET A 349 -21.21 19.67 8.64
CA MET A 349 -22.37 18.93 8.12
C MET A 349 -23.22 18.27 9.22
N THR A 350 -22.89 18.50 10.48
CA THR A 350 -23.62 17.92 11.63
C THR A 350 -24.84 18.75 12.06
N THR A 351 -25.16 19.83 11.32
CA THR A 351 -26.30 20.69 11.64
C THR A 351 -27.39 20.49 10.56
N ASP A 352 -28.25 19.52 10.79
CA ASP A 352 -29.70 19.54 10.47
C ASP A 352 -30.42 18.39 11.19
#